data_1434e1f9ff7fcbb57d872378b7114b7d
#
_entry.id   1434e1f9ff7fcbb57d872378b7114b7d
#
_cell.length_a   1.000
_cell.length_b   1.000
_cell.length_c   1.000
_cell.angle_alpha   90.00
_cell.angle_beta   90.00
_cell.angle_gamma   90.00
#
_symmetry.space_group_name_H-M   'P 1'
#
loop_
_entity.id
_entity.type
_entity.pdbx_description
1 polymer ?
#
loop_
_entity_poly.entity_id
_entity_poly.type
_entity_poly.pdbx_seq_one_letter_code
_entity_poly.pdbx_strand_id
1 'polypeptide(L)'
;MLFGWFVYSKFIASKIFQMDDKFITPAHQLNDGVDYVPTNKLVLWGHHFTSVAGAAPIVGPAIAVYWGWVPAVLWVVLGTIFFAGVHDMGALWASSRHKGKSMGALSESVIGKRTRALFMVVVFLVLLMVNAVFGVVIANSFVSQPTAVLPAWAAIVFALVIGQLLHRNFNIIMLCVFGVIALYLSVYAGSIMPLALPTEMFGLSDKANWIIILFVYAAIASLLPVWVLLQPRDFINGVQLLVGLFLLYGAVFLFMPDITAPAFNTQVAVDTPSIIPLLFVTIACGAVSGFHGIVSSGTSSKQLDKDTDARFVGYLGAVGEGCLALITIVAVSGVTLALSPAEWHEVYSHLGAGSVGAFITGGANLIQSGWGIPKELASTLLAVMVVLFAGTTMDSGVRLQRYIIQEWGDIYNIKLIKNGVIATLLAVACCLLLAFGAGGSSGSGGMIIWPLFGSTNQILASLTLLVISVMLIKMGKPARYTLIPMVFVLTMAFLAGLIKLAEYYEQGNWLLVTIDAVVLVVCVMVMLEAWSVIAKHNKQQGQASEQVSDER
;
A
#
# COMPACT_ATOMS: atom_id res chain seq x y z
N MET A 1 -2.20 18.17 -6.86
CA MET A 1 -2.87 17.00 -7.42
C MET A 1 -3.48 17.27 -8.82
N LEU A 2 -4.30 18.30 -9.04
CA LEU A 2 -4.90 18.59 -10.35
C LEU A 2 -3.87 18.78 -11.47
N PHE A 3 -2.77 19.51 -11.24
CA PHE A 3 -1.66 19.62 -12.18
C PHE A 3 -1.11 18.23 -12.58
N GLY A 4 -0.88 17.37 -11.63
CA GLY A 4 -0.42 15.99 -11.86
C GLY A 4 -1.36 15.25 -12.80
N TRP A 5 -2.66 15.26 -12.50
CA TRP A 5 -3.66 14.56 -13.30
C TRP A 5 -3.89 15.17 -14.69
N PHE A 6 -4.12 16.48 -14.78
CA PHE A 6 -4.53 17.09 -16.05
C PHE A 6 -3.37 17.40 -17.00
N VAL A 7 -2.16 17.63 -16.48
CA VAL A 7 -0.99 18.06 -17.26
C VAL A 7 0.09 16.99 -17.27
N TYR A 8 0.68 16.69 -16.11
CA TYR A 8 1.87 15.85 -16.04
C TYR A 8 1.62 14.40 -16.47
N SER A 9 0.52 13.78 -16.02
CA SER A 9 0.17 12.42 -16.40
C SER A 9 -0.07 12.25 -17.90
N LYS A 10 -0.70 13.27 -18.56
CA LYS A 10 -0.90 13.26 -20.02
C LYS A 10 0.43 13.31 -20.76
N PHE A 11 1.34 14.15 -20.28
CA PHE A 11 2.68 14.27 -20.85
C PHE A 11 3.44 12.94 -20.75
N ILE A 12 3.47 12.32 -19.56
CA ILE A 12 4.15 11.02 -19.34
C ILE A 12 3.52 9.92 -20.20
N ALA A 13 2.19 9.79 -20.21
CA ALA A 13 1.50 8.77 -20.98
C ALA A 13 1.75 8.90 -22.50
N SER A 14 1.66 10.13 -23.05
CA SER A 14 1.74 10.36 -24.48
C SER A 14 3.18 10.48 -25.02
N LYS A 15 4.10 11.12 -24.27
CA LYS A 15 5.45 11.44 -24.76
C LYS A 15 6.51 10.44 -24.30
N ILE A 16 6.36 9.87 -23.10
CA ILE A 16 7.35 8.97 -22.51
C ILE A 16 6.97 7.51 -22.75
N PHE A 17 5.81 7.09 -22.26
CA PHE A 17 5.33 5.72 -22.46
C PHE A 17 4.77 5.48 -23.86
N GLN A 18 4.31 6.52 -24.53
CA GLN A 18 3.70 6.45 -25.88
C GLN A 18 2.59 5.41 -25.92
N MET A 19 1.64 5.55 -25.00
CA MET A 19 0.47 4.68 -24.93
C MET A 19 -0.40 4.87 -26.18
N ASP A 20 -0.85 3.76 -26.76
CA ASP A 20 -1.63 3.74 -27.98
C ASP A 20 -2.76 2.70 -27.88
N ASP A 21 -3.99 3.12 -28.12
CA ASP A 21 -5.18 2.25 -28.10
C ASP A 21 -5.21 1.22 -29.23
N LYS A 22 -4.30 1.32 -30.22
CA LYS A 22 -4.08 0.26 -31.22
C LYS A 22 -3.35 -0.94 -30.66
N PHE A 23 -2.68 -0.78 -29.49
CA PHE A 23 -2.05 -1.90 -28.81
C PHE A 23 -3.14 -2.79 -28.21
N ILE A 24 -3.16 -4.06 -28.63
CA ILE A 24 -4.08 -5.05 -28.08
C ILE A 24 -3.56 -5.49 -26.72
N THR A 25 -4.33 -5.22 -25.67
CA THR A 25 -3.94 -5.51 -24.30
C THR A 25 -3.97 -7.01 -23.98
N PRO A 26 -3.25 -7.48 -22.94
CA PRO A 26 -3.30 -8.87 -22.50
C PRO A 26 -4.72 -9.34 -22.15
N ALA A 27 -5.58 -8.44 -21.67
CA ALA A 27 -6.97 -8.73 -21.38
C ALA A 27 -7.73 -9.28 -22.61
N HIS A 28 -7.40 -8.77 -23.80
CA HIS A 28 -7.98 -9.26 -25.07
C HIS A 28 -7.19 -10.43 -25.67
N GLN A 29 -5.83 -10.37 -25.62
CA GLN A 29 -4.97 -11.38 -26.24
C GLN A 29 -5.06 -12.74 -25.54
N LEU A 30 -5.20 -12.74 -24.21
CA LEU A 30 -5.13 -13.93 -23.35
C LEU A 30 -6.44 -14.14 -22.57
N ASN A 31 -7.55 -13.61 -23.07
CA ASN A 31 -8.85 -13.66 -22.37
C ASN A 31 -9.20 -15.11 -22.00
N ASP A 32 -9.22 -15.36 -20.68
CA ASP A 32 -9.58 -16.65 -20.10
C ASP A 32 -10.90 -16.62 -19.32
N GLY A 33 -11.52 -15.43 -19.24
CA GLY A 33 -12.75 -15.21 -18.48
C GLY A 33 -12.58 -15.25 -16.96
N VAL A 34 -11.35 -15.36 -16.45
CA VAL A 34 -11.04 -15.49 -15.02
C VAL A 34 -10.09 -14.39 -14.56
N ASP A 35 -8.85 -14.40 -15.03
CA ASP A 35 -7.81 -13.43 -14.70
C ASP A 35 -7.66 -12.36 -15.77
N TYR A 36 -7.71 -12.75 -17.03
CA TYR A 36 -7.57 -11.89 -18.21
C TYR A 36 -8.95 -11.54 -18.76
N VAL A 37 -9.53 -10.44 -18.26
CA VAL A 37 -10.88 -10.02 -18.65
C VAL A 37 -10.89 -8.51 -18.93
N PRO A 38 -11.21 -8.06 -20.16
CA PRO A 38 -11.35 -6.63 -20.45
C PRO A 38 -12.38 -5.99 -19.53
N THR A 39 -11.94 -5.04 -18.72
CA THR A 39 -12.77 -4.43 -17.67
C THR A 39 -12.90 -2.92 -17.92
N ASN A 40 -14.11 -2.39 -17.75
CA ASN A 40 -14.33 -0.95 -17.85
C ASN A 40 -13.39 -0.19 -16.90
N LYS A 41 -12.74 0.86 -17.39
CA LYS A 41 -11.72 1.62 -16.66
C LYS A 41 -12.20 2.17 -15.31
N LEU A 42 -13.48 2.53 -15.14
CA LEU A 42 -14.01 3.02 -13.87
C LEU A 42 -14.09 1.89 -12.85
N VAL A 43 -14.54 0.71 -13.27
CA VAL A 43 -14.61 -0.49 -12.41
C VAL A 43 -13.21 -0.94 -12.04
N LEU A 44 -12.30 -1.01 -13.03
CA LEU A 44 -10.92 -1.39 -12.81
C LEU A 44 -10.19 -0.38 -11.91
N TRP A 45 -10.43 0.93 -12.08
CA TRP A 45 -9.88 1.95 -11.22
C TRP A 45 -10.36 1.80 -9.77
N GLY A 46 -11.65 1.56 -9.56
CA GLY A 46 -12.22 1.34 -8.22
C GLY A 46 -11.56 0.14 -7.52
N HIS A 47 -11.44 -0.99 -8.22
CA HIS A 47 -10.75 -2.18 -7.72
C HIS A 47 -9.26 -1.92 -7.45
N HIS A 48 -8.55 -1.30 -8.39
CA HIS A 48 -7.14 -0.96 -8.26
C HIS A 48 -6.91 -0.01 -7.09
N PHE A 49 -7.66 1.11 -7.03
CA PHE A 49 -7.55 2.11 -5.97
C PHE A 49 -7.79 1.50 -4.57
N THR A 50 -8.81 0.68 -4.41
CA THR A 50 -9.09 0.02 -3.13
C THR A 50 -7.98 -0.95 -2.74
N SER A 51 -7.41 -1.67 -3.72
CA SER A 51 -6.35 -2.65 -3.47
C SER A 51 -5.03 -1.99 -3.08
N VAL A 52 -4.71 -0.80 -3.63
CA VAL A 52 -3.44 -0.09 -3.34
C VAL A 52 -3.54 0.79 -2.11
N ALA A 53 -4.69 1.41 -1.86
CA ALA A 53 -4.88 2.43 -0.83
C ALA A 53 -4.94 1.91 0.61
N GLY A 54 -4.57 0.73 0.96
CA GLY A 54 -4.59 0.15 2.35
C GLY A 54 -4.65 1.17 3.51
N ALA A 55 -4.33 0.77 4.72
CA ALA A 55 -4.28 1.70 5.88
C ALA A 55 -3.01 2.57 5.91
N ALA A 56 -2.00 2.26 5.10
CA ALA A 56 -0.70 2.93 5.16
C ALA A 56 -0.70 4.43 4.78
N PRO A 57 -1.52 4.92 3.82
CA PRO A 57 -1.68 6.36 3.57
C PRO A 57 -2.37 7.13 4.70
N ILE A 58 -2.88 6.43 5.70
CA ILE A 58 -3.37 7.04 6.95
C ILE A 58 -2.27 6.99 8.02
N VAL A 59 -1.69 5.82 8.27
CA VAL A 59 -0.71 5.62 9.35
C VAL A 59 0.55 6.45 9.13
N GLY A 60 1.14 6.40 7.94
CA GLY A 60 2.40 7.10 7.62
C GLY A 60 2.27 8.62 7.76
N PRO A 61 1.34 9.28 7.06
CA PRO A 61 1.12 10.71 7.20
C PRO A 61 0.76 11.14 8.63
N ALA A 62 -0.08 10.37 9.35
CA ALA A 62 -0.41 10.67 10.74
C ALA A 62 0.82 10.65 11.66
N ILE A 63 1.77 9.75 11.45
CA ILE A 63 3.04 9.72 12.20
C ILE A 63 3.94 10.88 11.76
N ALA A 64 4.04 11.15 10.47
CA ALA A 64 4.99 12.10 9.91
C ALA A 64 4.71 13.57 10.29
N VAL A 65 3.48 13.91 10.64
CA VAL A 65 3.13 15.24 11.16
C VAL A 65 3.91 15.58 12.44
N TYR A 66 4.49 14.61 13.12
CA TYR A 66 5.43 14.81 14.20
C TYR A 66 6.57 15.79 13.85
N TRP A 67 7.09 15.77 12.62
CA TRP A 67 8.09 16.74 12.15
C TRP A 67 7.50 18.07 11.65
N GLY A 68 6.21 18.20 11.65
CA GLY A 68 5.48 19.34 11.13
C GLY A 68 4.63 18.99 9.90
N TRP A 69 3.54 19.74 9.71
CA TRP A 69 2.61 19.45 8.61
C TRP A 69 3.15 19.86 7.23
N VAL A 70 4.00 20.91 7.13
CA VAL A 70 4.53 21.37 5.84
C VAL A 70 5.41 20.33 5.14
N PRO A 71 6.45 19.74 5.77
CA PRO A 71 7.25 18.72 5.13
C PRO A 71 6.43 17.48 4.77
N ALA A 72 5.45 17.09 5.58
CA ALA A 72 4.55 15.97 5.29
C ALA A 72 3.70 16.24 4.03
N VAL A 73 3.06 17.42 3.93
CA VAL A 73 2.27 17.82 2.76
C VAL A 73 3.13 17.91 1.51
N LEU A 74 4.31 18.53 1.61
CA LEU A 74 5.21 18.66 0.46
C LEU A 74 5.61 17.29 -0.08
N TRP A 75 5.98 16.36 0.78
CA TRP A 75 6.34 15.01 0.33
C TRP A 75 5.16 14.26 -0.27
N VAL A 76 3.97 14.30 0.35
CA VAL A 76 2.77 13.67 -0.21
C VAL A 76 2.44 14.25 -1.59
N VAL A 77 2.44 15.58 -1.75
CA VAL A 77 2.08 16.21 -3.03
C VAL A 77 3.10 15.93 -4.13
N LEU A 78 4.38 16.16 -3.85
CA LEU A 78 5.46 15.96 -4.83
C LEU A 78 5.66 14.48 -5.13
N GLY A 79 5.62 13.63 -4.10
CA GLY A 79 5.74 12.19 -4.22
C GLY A 79 4.61 11.59 -5.07
N THR A 80 3.36 11.96 -4.80
CA THR A 80 2.23 11.47 -5.60
C THR A 80 2.35 11.89 -7.06
N ILE A 81 2.64 13.18 -7.34
CA ILE A 81 2.66 13.69 -8.70
C ILE A 81 3.82 13.13 -9.52
N PHE A 82 5.04 13.21 -8.98
CA PHE A 82 6.24 12.94 -9.77
C PHE A 82 6.78 11.53 -9.60
N PHE A 83 6.35 10.80 -8.57
CA PHE A 83 6.86 9.47 -8.24
C PHE A 83 5.77 8.40 -8.32
N ALA A 84 4.76 8.42 -7.44
CA ALA A 84 3.74 7.37 -7.39
C ALA A 84 2.93 7.25 -8.68
N GLY A 85 2.44 8.36 -9.22
CA GLY A 85 1.68 8.34 -10.47
C GLY A 85 2.47 7.80 -11.66
N VAL A 86 3.76 8.13 -11.74
CA VAL A 86 4.67 7.61 -12.78
C VAL A 86 4.98 6.12 -12.55
N HIS A 87 5.20 5.73 -11.29
CA HIS A 87 5.45 4.36 -10.87
C HIS A 87 4.27 3.44 -11.22
N ASP A 88 3.06 3.77 -10.78
CA ASP A 88 1.89 2.91 -10.92
C ASP A 88 1.45 2.80 -12.38
N MET A 89 1.37 3.94 -13.08
CA MET A 89 1.08 3.96 -14.52
C MET A 89 2.15 3.22 -15.32
N GLY A 90 3.43 3.39 -14.95
CA GLY A 90 4.55 2.73 -15.60
C GLY A 90 4.57 1.22 -15.35
N ALA A 91 4.20 0.77 -14.16
CA ALA A 91 4.09 -0.65 -13.81
C ALA A 91 2.97 -1.33 -14.61
N LEU A 92 1.80 -0.69 -14.71
CA LEU A 92 0.69 -1.16 -15.57
C LEU A 92 1.12 -1.25 -17.04
N TRP A 93 1.72 -0.17 -17.57
CA TRP A 93 2.19 -0.11 -18.94
C TRP A 93 3.25 -1.18 -19.25
N ALA A 94 4.27 -1.31 -18.39
CA ALA A 94 5.34 -2.28 -18.59
C ALA A 94 4.84 -3.73 -18.53
N SER A 95 3.97 -4.04 -17.58
CA SER A 95 3.35 -5.35 -17.43
C SER A 95 2.45 -5.69 -18.62
N SER A 96 1.62 -4.74 -19.08
CA SER A 96 0.76 -4.90 -20.26
C SER A 96 1.58 -5.26 -21.52
N ARG A 97 2.72 -4.58 -21.74
CA ARG A 97 3.66 -4.90 -22.85
C ARG A 97 4.31 -6.28 -22.74
N HIS A 98 4.25 -6.94 -21.59
CA HIS A 98 4.82 -8.25 -21.33
C HIS A 98 3.76 -9.28 -20.92
N LYS A 99 2.59 -9.24 -21.57
CA LYS A 99 1.50 -10.21 -21.38
C LYS A 99 0.94 -10.28 -19.96
N GLY A 100 0.89 -9.14 -19.24
CA GLY A 100 0.36 -9.08 -17.87
C GLY A 100 1.24 -9.76 -16.82
N LYS A 101 2.55 -9.93 -17.09
CA LYS A 101 3.49 -10.55 -16.14
C LYS A 101 3.68 -9.69 -14.89
N SER A 102 3.86 -10.34 -13.74
CA SER A 102 4.25 -9.68 -12.49
C SER A 102 5.61 -8.97 -12.62
N MET A 103 5.87 -7.95 -11.76
CA MET A 103 7.16 -7.24 -11.77
C MET A 103 8.36 -8.18 -11.56
N GLY A 104 8.22 -9.21 -10.73
CA GLY A 104 9.25 -10.23 -10.56
C GLY A 104 9.57 -10.96 -11.86
N ALA A 105 8.55 -11.45 -12.58
CA ALA A 105 8.72 -12.12 -13.87
C ALA A 105 9.18 -11.15 -14.99
N LEU A 106 8.77 -9.87 -14.90
CA LEU A 106 9.22 -8.83 -15.81
C LEU A 106 10.71 -8.53 -15.61
N SER A 107 11.18 -8.47 -14.37
CA SER A 107 12.60 -8.26 -14.04
C SER A 107 13.50 -9.34 -14.65
N GLU A 108 13.05 -10.58 -14.73
CA GLU A 108 13.77 -11.67 -15.42
C GLU A 108 13.96 -11.36 -16.91
N SER A 109 12.91 -10.93 -17.59
CA SER A 109 12.95 -10.68 -19.04
C SER A 109 13.70 -9.38 -19.38
N VAL A 110 13.69 -8.39 -18.49
CA VAL A 110 14.29 -7.07 -18.72
C VAL A 110 15.75 -7.02 -18.24
N ILE A 111 16.06 -7.63 -17.11
CA ILE A 111 17.39 -7.58 -16.47
C ILE A 111 18.06 -8.96 -16.50
N GLY A 112 17.46 -9.97 -15.85
CA GLY A 112 17.99 -11.33 -15.85
C GLY A 112 17.41 -12.25 -14.77
N LYS A 113 17.72 -13.56 -14.88
CA LYS A 113 17.18 -14.59 -13.97
C LYS A 113 17.52 -14.37 -12.49
N ARG A 114 18.74 -13.91 -12.19
CA ARG A 114 19.16 -13.62 -10.81
C ARG A 114 18.31 -12.52 -10.20
N THR A 115 18.02 -11.47 -10.97
CA THR A 115 17.18 -10.35 -10.54
C THR A 115 15.79 -10.80 -10.13
N ARG A 116 15.18 -11.75 -10.84
CA ARG A 116 13.89 -12.33 -10.43
C ARG A 116 13.95 -12.95 -9.05
N ALA A 117 14.95 -13.80 -8.78
CA ALA A 117 15.07 -14.45 -7.47
C ALA A 117 15.25 -13.43 -6.34
N LEU A 118 16.10 -12.42 -6.53
CA LEU A 118 16.32 -11.34 -5.58
C LEU A 118 15.07 -10.49 -5.37
N PHE A 119 14.37 -10.15 -6.47
CA PHE A 119 13.13 -9.38 -6.43
C PHE A 119 12.04 -10.12 -5.64
N MET A 120 11.92 -11.45 -5.83
CA MET A 120 10.97 -12.27 -5.08
C MET A 120 11.25 -12.25 -3.57
N VAL A 121 12.52 -12.20 -3.14
CA VAL A 121 12.88 -12.08 -1.72
C VAL A 121 12.39 -10.74 -1.16
N VAL A 122 12.63 -9.62 -1.85
CA VAL A 122 12.14 -8.30 -1.41
C VAL A 122 10.63 -8.27 -1.35
N VAL A 123 9.95 -8.79 -2.39
CA VAL A 123 8.47 -8.86 -2.40
C VAL A 123 7.95 -9.69 -1.24
N PHE A 124 8.55 -10.84 -0.96
CA PHE A 124 8.16 -11.68 0.17
C PHE A 124 8.32 -10.95 1.51
N LEU A 125 9.43 -10.25 1.72
CA LEU A 125 9.68 -9.50 2.94
C LEU A 125 8.74 -8.29 3.09
N VAL A 126 8.44 -7.57 2.01
CA VAL A 126 7.43 -6.50 2.04
C VAL A 126 6.06 -7.06 2.41
N LEU A 127 5.64 -8.17 1.80
CA LEU A 127 4.36 -8.80 2.12
C LEU A 127 4.31 -9.33 3.56
N LEU A 128 5.41 -9.91 4.04
CA LEU A 128 5.55 -10.35 5.42
C LEU A 128 5.34 -9.18 6.39
N MET A 129 6.03 -8.06 6.16
CA MET A 129 5.95 -6.89 7.02
C MET A 129 4.60 -6.18 6.94
N VAL A 130 4.03 -5.99 5.74
CA VAL A 130 2.72 -5.33 5.59
C VAL A 130 1.62 -6.13 6.29
N ASN A 131 1.64 -7.46 6.16
CA ASN A 131 0.66 -8.31 6.83
C ASN A 131 0.81 -8.23 8.35
N ALA A 132 2.04 -8.31 8.89
CA ALA A 132 2.30 -8.18 10.32
C ALA A 132 1.86 -6.82 10.87
N VAL A 133 2.21 -5.73 10.18
CA VAL A 133 1.82 -4.35 10.55
C VAL A 133 0.31 -4.20 10.54
N PHE A 134 -0.37 -4.62 9.48
CA PHE A 134 -1.82 -4.39 9.36
C PHE A 134 -2.62 -5.28 10.32
N GLY A 135 -2.16 -6.49 10.61
CA GLY A 135 -2.74 -7.30 11.69
C GLY A 135 -2.71 -6.56 13.04
N VAL A 136 -1.58 -5.90 13.36
CA VAL A 136 -1.44 -5.10 14.58
C VAL A 136 -2.28 -3.80 14.52
N VAL A 137 -2.33 -3.11 13.38
CA VAL A 137 -3.15 -1.90 13.20
C VAL A 137 -4.63 -2.19 13.39
N ILE A 138 -5.13 -3.30 12.82
CA ILE A 138 -6.53 -3.71 12.99
C ILE A 138 -6.80 -4.07 14.46
N ALA A 139 -5.93 -4.85 15.08
CA ALA A 139 -6.08 -5.23 16.49
C ALA A 139 -6.09 -4.00 17.41
N ASN A 140 -5.18 -3.05 17.20
CA ASN A 140 -5.17 -1.77 17.94
C ASN A 140 -6.49 -0.99 17.71
N SER A 141 -6.98 -0.97 16.47
CA SER A 141 -8.24 -0.28 16.14
C SER A 141 -9.44 -0.95 16.83
N PHE A 142 -9.49 -2.28 16.94
CA PHE A 142 -10.54 -2.99 17.65
C PHE A 142 -10.50 -2.78 19.16
N VAL A 143 -9.30 -2.67 19.74
CA VAL A 143 -9.15 -2.38 21.18
C VAL A 143 -9.53 -0.93 21.50
N SER A 144 -9.08 0.04 20.68
CA SER A 144 -9.35 1.45 20.91
C SER A 144 -10.76 1.88 20.47
N GLN A 145 -11.36 1.20 19.51
CA GLN A 145 -12.68 1.48 18.94
C GLN A 145 -13.52 0.20 18.83
N PRO A 146 -14.02 -0.34 19.96
CA PRO A 146 -14.80 -1.60 19.96
C PRO A 146 -16.09 -1.52 19.13
N THR A 147 -16.56 -0.29 18.84
CA THR A 147 -17.70 -0.02 17.96
C THR A 147 -17.47 -0.44 16.51
N ALA A 148 -16.18 -0.54 16.07
CA ALA A 148 -15.84 -0.95 14.72
C ALA A 148 -15.83 -2.48 14.51
N VAL A 149 -15.84 -3.27 15.57
CA VAL A 149 -15.73 -4.74 15.49
C VAL A 149 -16.93 -5.35 14.78
N LEU A 150 -18.15 -5.02 15.23
CA LEU A 150 -19.38 -5.54 14.64
C LEU A 150 -19.47 -5.26 13.12
N PRO A 151 -19.33 -4.00 12.65
CA PRO A 151 -19.45 -3.73 11.22
C PRO A 151 -18.30 -4.33 10.40
N ALA A 152 -17.10 -4.46 10.95
CA ALA A 152 -15.98 -5.09 10.25
C ALA A 152 -16.24 -6.56 9.94
N TRP A 153 -16.75 -7.33 10.92
CA TRP A 153 -17.11 -8.73 10.71
C TRP A 153 -18.39 -8.88 9.88
N ALA A 154 -19.38 -7.99 10.05
CA ALA A 154 -20.58 -7.96 9.24
C ALA A 154 -20.26 -7.72 7.74
N ALA A 155 -19.31 -6.85 7.43
CA ALA A 155 -18.88 -6.61 6.04
C ALA A 155 -18.36 -7.89 5.36
N ILE A 156 -17.69 -8.78 6.09
CA ILE A 156 -17.25 -10.08 5.57
C ILE A 156 -18.45 -10.96 5.23
N VAL A 157 -19.44 -11.03 6.12
CA VAL A 157 -20.68 -11.78 5.87
C VAL A 157 -21.42 -11.22 4.67
N PHE A 158 -21.55 -9.89 4.55
CA PHE A 158 -22.19 -9.26 3.40
C PHE A 158 -21.45 -9.55 2.11
N ALA A 159 -20.11 -9.50 2.12
CA ALA A 159 -19.29 -9.83 0.95
C ALA A 159 -19.50 -11.29 0.51
N LEU A 160 -19.56 -12.24 1.44
CA LEU A 160 -19.83 -13.65 1.14
C LEU A 160 -21.22 -13.84 0.51
N VAL A 161 -22.25 -13.19 1.06
CA VAL A 161 -23.63 -13.24 0.52
C VAL A 161 -23.68 -12.64 -0.89
N ILE A 162 -23.08 -11.46 -1.07
CA ILE A 162 -23.03 -10.77 -2.37
C ILE A 162 -22.26 -11.61 -3.39
N GLY A 163 -21.11 -12.21 -3.02
CA GLY A 163 -20.34 -13.09 -3.89
C GLY A 163 -21.18 -14.27 -4.38
N GLN A 164 -21.94 -14.93 -3.50
CA GLN A 164 -22.82 -16.03 -3.87
C GLN A 164 -23.98 -15.59 -4.79
N LEU A 165 -24.57 -14.41 -4.52
CA LEU A 165 -25.65 -13.87 -5.34
C LEU A 165 -25.14 -13.41 -6.72
N LEU A 166 -23.95 -12.83 -6.81
CA LEU A 166 -23.28 -12.50 -8.08
C LEU A 166 -23.04 -13.76 -8.93
N HIS A 167 -22.58 -14.83 -8.28
CA HIS A 167 -22.40 -16.13 -8.97
C HIS A 167 -23.70 -16.71 -9.51
N ARG A 168 -24.85 -16.33 -8.95
CA ARG A 168 -26.21 -16.67 -9.44
C ARG A 168 -26.79 -15.66 -10.42
N ASN A 169 -25.94 -14.77 -11.01
CA ASN A 169 -26.32 -13.75 -12.00
C ASN A 169 -27.34 -12.69 -11.50
N PHE A 170 -27.37 -12.40 -10.21
CA PHE A 170 -28.12 -11.24 -9.72
C PHE A 170 -27.49 -9.94 -10.20
N ASN A 171 -28.31 -8.88 -10.30
CA ASN A 171 -27.86 -7.59 -10.77
C ASN A 171 -26.82 -6.97 -9.83
N ILE A 172 -25.60 -6.72 -10.35
CA ILE A 172 -24.48 -6.19 -9.59
C ILE A 172 -24.80 -4.86 -8.90
N ILE A 173 -25.50 -3.93 -9.58
CA ILE A 173 -25.81 -2.59 -9.04
C ILE A 173 -26.72 -2.72 -7.82
N MET A 174 -27.73 -3.60 -7.90
CA MET A 174 -28.65 -3.83 -6.79
C MET A 174 -27.97 -4.43 -5.57
N LEU A 175 -27.06 -5.39 -5.81
CA LEU A 175 -26.25 -6.00 -4.74
C LEU A 175 -25.27 -5.02 -4.12
N CYS A 176 -24.71 -4.13 -4.92
CA CYS A 176 -23.83 -3.07 -4.45
C CYS A 176 -24.56 -2.08 -3.53
N VAL A 177 -25.73 -1.61 -3.95
CA VAL A 177 -26.56 -0.72 -3.13
C VAL A 177 -26.96 -1.41 -1.83
N PHE A 178 -27.38 -2.67 -1.91
CA PHE A 178 -27.68 -3.47 -0.73
C PHE A 178 -26.48 -3.59 0.23
N GLY A 179 -25.28 -3.92 -0.30
CA GLY A 179 -24.08 -4.08 0.51
C GLY A 179 -23.66 -2.79 1.21
N VAL A 180 -23.78 -1.65 0.53
CA VAL A 180 -23.49 -0.33 1.11
C VAL A 180 -24.51 0.01 2.20
N ILE A 181 -25.79 -0.14 1.96
CA ILE A 181 -26.84 0.10 2.97
C ILE A 181 -26.62 -0.81 4.19
N ALA A 182 -26.39 -2.10 3.97
CA ALA A 182 -26.15 -3.07 5.03
C ALA A 182 -24.90 -2.71 5.86
N LEU A 183 -23.81 -2.24 5.20
CA LEU A 183 -22.62 -1.76 5.88
C LEU A 183 -22.93 -0.57 6.79
N TYR A 184 -23.62 0.47 6.29
CA TYR A 184 -23.92 1.65 7.10
C TYR A 184 -24.90 1.36 8.23
N LEU A 185 -25.86 0.46 8.02
CA LEU A 185 -26.71 -0.03 9.10
C LEU A 185 -25.90 -0.78 10.17
N SER A 186 -24.89 -1.56 9.76
CA SER A 186 -24.01 -2.24 10.71
C SER A 186 -23.07 -1.27 11.43
N VAL A 187 -22.61 -0.17 10.78
CA VAL A 187 -21.86 0.91 11.42
C VAL A 187 -22.72 1.59 12.50
N TYR A 188 -23.97 1.89 12.21
CA TYR A 188 -24.91 2.43 13.19
C TYR A 188 -25.16 1.44 14.34
N ALA A 189 -25.39 0.17 14.04
CA ALA A 189 -25.53 -0.87 15.06
C ALA A 189 -24.29 -1.00 15.94
N GLY A 190 -23.09 -0.99 15.34
CA GLY A 190 -21.82 -1.04 16.05
C GLY A 190 -21.60 0.14 16.98
N SER A 191 -22.04 1.36 16.59
CA SER A 191 -21.94 2.55 17.46
C SER A 191 -22.79 2.45 18.73
N ILE A 192 -23.85 1.63 18.71
CA ILE A 192 -24.75 1.40 19.86
C ILE A 192 -24.34 0.14 20.64
N MET A 193 -23.80 -0.87 19.95
CA MET A 193 -23.47 -2.19 20.49
C MET A 193 -21.98 -2.50 20.31
N PRO A 194 -21.08 -1.88 21.07
CA PRO A 194 -19.65 -2.15 20.96
C PRO A 194 -19.34 -3.59 21.38
N LEU A 195 -18.48 -4.26 20.58
CA LEU A 195 -17.98 -5.60 20.87
C LEU A 195 -16.51 -5.52 21.26
N ALA A 196 -16.19 -6.02 22.46
CA ALA A 196 -14.82 -6.10 22.95
C ALA A 196 -14.50 -7.51 23.41
N LEU A 197 -13.25 -7.94 23.23
CA LEU A 197 -12.75 -9.14 23.92
C LEU A 197 -12.45 -8.81 25.38
N PRO A 198 -12.49 -9.82 26.28
CA PRO A 198 -11.96 -9.67 27.63
C PRO A 198 -10.51 -9.18 27.60
N THR A 199 -10.13 -8.34 28.56
CA THR A 199 -8.78 -7.78 28.67
C THR A 199 -7.69 -8.83 28.74
N GLU A 200 -8.03 -10.02 29.25
CA GLU A 200 -7.16 -11.19 29.26
C GLU A 200 -8.00 -12.44 28.90
N MET A 201 -7.53 -13.22 27.95
CA MET A 201 -8.13 -14.47 27.51
C MET A 201 -7.01 -15.43 27.09
N PHE A 202 -7.03 -16.67 27.60
CA PHE A 202 -5.99 -17.69 27.36
C PHE A 202 -4.58 -17.26 27.79
N GLY A 203 -4.43 -16.37 28.79
CA GLY A 203 -3.15 -15.83 29.25
C GLY A 203 -2.54 -14.79 28.30
N LEU A 204 -3.31 -14.26 27.35
CA LEU A 204 -2.90 -13.25 26.38
C LEU A 204 -3.80 -12.00 26.49
N SER A 205 -3.24 -10.84 26.16
CA SER A 205 -4.01 -9.60 26.09
C SER A 205 -5.08 -9.67 24.98
N ASP A 206 -6.12 -8.84 25.09
CA ASP A 206 -7.16 -8.64 24.07
C ASP A 206 -6.57 -8.37 22.68
N LYS A 207 -5.57 -7.47 22.61
CA LYS A 207 -4.82 -7.17 21.39
C LYS A 207 -4.14 -8.39 20.78
N ALA A 208 -3.44 -9.18 21.59
CA ALA A 208 -2.77 -10.40 21.12
C ALA A 208 -3.78 -11.42 20.60
N ASN A 209 -4.91 -11.58 21.29
CA ASN A 209 -6.01 -12.43 20.85
C ASN A 209 -6.59 -11.95 19.51
N TRP A 210 -6.81 -10.64 19.34
CA TRP A 210 -7.25 -10.07 18.07
C TRP A 210 -6.27 -10.36 16.94
N ILE A 211 -4.97 -10.20 17.14
CA ILE A 211 -3.94 -10.51 16.14
C ILE A 211 -4.07 -11.98 15.68
N ILE A 212 -4.17 -12.92 16.61
CA ILE A 212 -4.30 -14.35 16.29
C ILE A 212 -5.59 -14.61 15.50
N ILE A 213 -6.74 -14.07 15.96
CA ILE A 213 -8.04 -14.23 15.27
C ILE A 213 -7.97 -13.69 13.85
N LEU A 214 -7.36 -12.51 13.64
CA LEU A 214 -7.22 -11.89 12.32
C LEU A 214 -6.34 -12.73 11.39
N PHE A 215 -5.25 -13.32 11.87
CA PHE A 215 -4.41 -14.18 11.04
C PHE A 215 -5.05 -15.53 10.74
N VAL A 216 -5.83 -16.10 11.66
CA VAL A 216 -6.65 -17.28 11.37
C VAL A 216 -7.69 -16.96 10.29
N TYR A 217 -8.37 -15.83 10.40
CA TYR A 217 -9.28 -15.33 9.37
C TYR A 217 -8.56 -15.16 8.02
N ALA A 218 -7.41 -14.47 7.98
CA ALA A 218 -6.67 -14.23 6.75
C ALA A 218 -6.16 -15.53 6.11
N ALA A 219 -5.80 -16.55 6.90
CA ALA A 219 -5.46 -17.88 6.40
C ALA A 219 -6.63 -18.49 5.63
N ILE A 220 -7.83 -18.45 6.21
CA ILE A 220 -9.05 -18.97 5.57
C ILE A 220 -9.38 -18.16 4.31
N ALA A 221 -9.40 -16.82 4.43
CA ALA A 221 -9.72 -15.90 3.33
C ALA A 221 -8.76 -16.06 2.13
N SER A 222 -7.46 -16.30 2.39
CA SER A 222 -6.47 -16.50 1.34
C SER A 222 -6.69 -17.78 0.50
N LEU A 223 -7.35 -18.78 1.07
CA LEU A 223 -7.65 -20.05 0.40
C LEU A 223 -8.97 -20.03 -0.38
N LEU A 224 -9.86 -19.08 -0.09
CA LEU A 224 -11.12 -18.95 -0.81
C LEU A 224 -10.90 -18.42 -2.23
N PRO A 225 -11.75 -18.80 -3.21
CA PRO A 225 -11.77 -18.18 -4.53
C PRO A 225 -11.98 -16.66 -4.43
N VAL A 226 -11.35 -15.88 -5.30
CA VAL A 226 -11.38 -14.40 -5.28
C VAL A 226 -12.80 -13.84 -5.37
N TRP A 227 -13.65 -14.47 -6.21
CA TRP A 227 -15.03 -14.05 -6.42
C TRP A 227 -15.94 -14.24 -5.21
N VAL A 228 -15.58 -15.15 -4.28
CA VAL A 228 -16.41 -15.47 -3.09
C VAL A 228 -16.37 -14.33 -2.08
N LEU A 229 -15.19 -13.75 -1.83
CA LEU A 229 -14.98 -12.79 -0.74
C LEU A 229 -14.30 -11.50 -1.22
N LEU A 230 -13.16 -11.59 -1.91
CA LEU A 230 -12.31 -10.43 -2.19
C LEU A 230 -13.01 -9.41 -3.09
N GLN A 231 -13.51 -9.83 -4.26
CA GLN A 231 -14.15 -8.90 -5.21
C GLN A 231 -15.34 -8.14 -4.63
N PRO A 232 -16.36 -8.80 -3.99
CA PRO A 232 -17.47 -8.09 -3.38
C PRO A 232 -17.04 -7.16 -2.24
N ARG A 233 -16.07 -7.59 -1.42
CA ARG A 233 -15.55 -6.80 -0.31
C ARG A 233 -14.80 -5.57 -0.79
N ASP A 234 -13.92 -5.70 -1.79
CA ASP A 234 -13.19 -4.58 -2.36
C ASP A 234 -14.12 -3.52 -2.93
N PHE A 235 -15.23 -3.95 -3.52
CA PHE A 235 -16.26 -3.03 -4.01
C PHE A 235 -16.91 -2.24 -2.85
N ILE A 236 -17.37 -2.93 -1.80
CA ILE A 236 -17.96 -2.30 -0.61
C ILE A 236 -16.95 -1.31 0.01
N ASN A 237 -15.70 -1.72 0.15
CA ASN A 237 -14.63 -0.90 0.70
C ASN A 237 -14.33 0.33 -0.17
N GLY A 238 -14.36 0.19 -1.50
CA GLY A 238 -14.19 1.30 -2.44
C GLY A 238 -15.25 2.38 -2.27
N VAL A 239 -16.51 1.98 -2.12
CA VAL A 239 -17.60 2.93 -1.83
C VAL A 239 -17.41 3.58 -0.45
N GLN A 240 -17.04 2.80 0.56
CA GLN A 240 -16.73 3.33 1.91
C GLN A 240 -15.62 4.39 1.86
N LEU A 241 -14.56 4.15 1.07
CA LEU A 241 -13.48 5.13 0.88
C LEU A 241 -13.98 6.42 0.26
N LEU A 242 -14.74 6.33 -0.83
CA LEU A 242 -15.27 7.51 -1.51
C LEU A 242 -16.19 8.32 -0.60
N VAL A 243 -17.04 7.66 0.19
CA VAL A 243 -17.90 8.33 1.17
C VAL A 243 -17.07 8.95 2.29
N GLY A 244 -16.08 8.23 2.81
CA GLY A 244 -15.17 8.77 3.83
C GLY A 244 -14.41 10.01 3.35
N LEU A 245 -13.85 9.97 2.12
CA LEU A 245 -13.20 11.12 1.49
C LEU A 245 -14.18 12.28 1.29
N PHE A 246 -15.39 12.00 0.81
CA PHE A 246 -16.43 13.03 0.63
C PHE A 246 -16.78 13.70 1.96
N LEU A 247 -16.98 12.93 3.02
CA LEU A 247 -17.30 13.49 4.35
C LEU A 247 -16.14 14.31 4.90
N LEU A 248 -14.90 13.82 4.80
CA LEU A 248 -13.73 14.51 5.33
C LEU A 248 -13.41 15.79 4.55
N TYR A 249 -13.33 15.72 3.21
CA TYR A 249 -13.08 16.92 2.39
C TYR A 249 -14.25 17.90 2.44
N GLY A 250 -15.48 17.40 2.42
CA GLY A 250 -16.67 18.23 2.57
C GLY A 250 -16.67 18.97 3.90
N ALA A 251 -16.29 18.31 5.00
CA ALA A 251 -16.15 18.95 6.30
C ALA A 251 -15.06 20.04 6.32
N VAL A 252 -13.92 19.82 5.63
CA VAL A 252 -12.89 20.87 5.49
C VAL A 252 -13.43 22.11 4.81
N PHE A 253 -14.19 21.96 3.73
CA PHE A 253 -14.78 23.10 3.01
C PHE A 253 -15.90 23.81 3.79
N LEU A 254 -16.66 23.06 4.61
CA LEU A 254 -17.76 23.62 5.40
C LEU A 254 -17.27 24.28 6.69
N PHE A 255 -16.28 23.70 7.35
CA PHE A 255 -15.79 24.14 8.66
C PHE A 255 -14.54 25.00 8.58
N MET A 256 -13.68 24.82 7.53
CA MET A 256 -12.40 25.52 7.34
C MET A 256 -11.53 25.50 8.61
N PRO A 257 -11.08 24.33 9.06
CA PRO A 257 -10.37 24.17 10.33
C PRO A 257 -9.04 24.93 10.33
N ASP A 258 -8.72 25.57 11.45
CA ASP A 258 -7.39 26.13 11.69
C ASP A 258 -6.38 25.00 11.94
N ILE A 259 -5.13 25.22 11.55
CA ILE A 259 -4.03 24.26 11.77
C ILE A 259 -3.33 24.64 13.08
N THR A 260 -3.39 23.77 14.08
CA THR A 260 -2.72 23.96 15.39
C THR A 260 -1.34 23.31 15.43
N ALA A 261 -1.09 22.30 14.60
CA ALA A 261 0.23 21.68 14.46
C ALA A 261 1.26 22.71 13.94
N PRO A 262 2.52 22.65 14.39
CA PRO A 262 3.58 23.50 13.86
C PRO A 262 3.84 23.21 12.39
N ALA A 263 4.12 24.26 11.58
CA ALA A 263 4.51 24.12 10.19
C ALA A 263 5.79 23.26 10.07
N PHE A 264 6.77 23.54 10.91
CA PHE A 264 7.97 22.75 11.16
C PHE A 264 8.11 22.57 12.66
N ASN A 265 8.15 21.33 13.14
CA ASN A 265 8.30 21.07 14.57
C ASN A 265 9.77 21.17 14.96
N THR A 266 10.11 22.20 15.72
CA THR A 266 11.46 22.41 16.28
C THR A 266 11.57 21.91 17.73
N GLN A 267 10.47 21.50 18.35
CA GLN A 267 10.40 20.97 19.71
C GLN A 267 10.34 19.44 19.72
N VAL A 268 11.20 18.81 18.92
CA VAL A 268 11.32 17.34 18.90
C VAL A 268 12.23 16.87 20.02
N ALA A 269 12.00 15.66 20.54
CA ALA A 269 12.86 15.05 21.54
C ALA A 269 14.30 14.93 21.04
N VAL A 270 15.28 15.02 21.95
CA VAL A 270 16.72 15.04 21.62
C VAL A 270 17.16 13.77 20.86
N ASP A 271 16.54 12.66 21.17
CA ASP A 271 16.76 11.35 20.56
C ASP A 271 15.90 11.10 19.31
N THR A 272 15.14 12.12 18.87
CA THR A 272 14.33 11.99 17.66
C THR A 272 15.22 11.82 16.44
N PRO A 273 14.98 10.77 15.63
CA PRO A 273 15.72 10.56 14.40
C PRO A 273 15.55 11.71 13.41
N SER A 274 16.59 11.98 12.61
CA SER A 274 16.59 13.04 11.61
C SER A 274 15.37 12.92 10.68
N ILE A 275 14.75 14.07 10.36
CA ILE A 275 13.66 14.14 9.38
C ILE A 275 14.08 13.54 8.03
N ILE A 276 15.33 13.75 7.61
CA ILE A 276 15.91 13.11 6.41
C ILE A 276 16.82 11.98 6.88
N PRO A 277 16.62 10.74 6.40
CA PRO A 277 15.68 10.27 5.36
C PRO A 277 14.30 9.81 5.89
N LEU A 278 14.05 9.85 7.20
CA LEU A 278 12.94 9.11 7.80
C LEU A 278 11.54 9.61 7.43
N LEU A 279 11.36 10.90 7.18
CA LEU A 279 10.08 11.42 6.67
C LEU A 279 9.66 10.68 5.40
N PHE A 280 10.61 10.48 4.48
CA PHE A 280 10.34 9.88 3.17
C PHE A 280 9.87 8.44 3.28
N VAL A 281 10.47 7.64 4.17
CA VAL A 281 10.08 6.24 4.38
C VAL A 281 8.88 6.08 5.31
N THR A 282 8.64 7.02 6.21
CA THR A 282 7.45 7.04 7.08
C THR A 282 6.19 7.24 6.26
N ILE A 283 6.21 8.16 5.28
CA ILE A 283 5.16 8.31 4.27
C ILE A 283 5.58 7.54 3.01
N ALA A 284 5.66 6.22 3.09
CA ALA A 284 5.88 5.40 1.92
C ALA A 284 4.60 5.34 1.09
N CYS A 285 3.53 4.79 1.62
CA CYS A 285 2.21 4.83 1.00
C CYS A 285 1.61 6.23 1.14
N GLY A 286 0.94 6.71 0.10
CA GLY A 286 0.47 8.10 -0.01
C GLY A 286 1.46 9.05 -0.70
N ALA A 287 2.72 8.61 -0.92
CA ALA A 287 3.71 9.34 -1.71
C ALA A 287 4.35 8.49 -2.81
N VAL A 288 4.81 7.27 -2.50
CA VAL A 288 5.25 6.26 -3.47
C VAL A 288 5.36 4.89 -2.78
N SER A 289 4.75 3.86 -3.32
CA SER A 289 4.69 2.53 -2.72
C SER A 289 5.07 1.41 -3.69
N GLY A 290 5.99 0.54 -3.29
CA GLY A 290 6.38 -0.64 -4.07
C GLY A 290 5.29 -1.70 -4.13
N PHE A 291 4.44 -1.79 -3.10
CA PHE A 291 3.28 -2.68 -3.10
C PHE A 291 2.34 -2.39 -4.28
N HIS A 292 2.19 -1.12 -4.68
CA HIS A 292 1.42 -0.75 -5.87
C HIS A 292 1.93 -1.40 -7.15
N GLY A 293 3.24 -1.52 -7.30
CA GLY A 293 3.86 -2.21 -8.44
C GLY A 293 3.46 -3.68 -8.53
N ILE A 294 3.29 -4.36 -7.37
CA ILE A 294 2.83 -5.76 -7.32
C ILE A 294 1.38 -5.85 -7.78
N VAL A 295 0.49 -4.99 -7.25
CA VAL A 295 -0.93 -4.94 -7.62
C VAL A 295 -1.10 -4.53 -9.09
N SER A 296 -0.40 -3.49 -9.54
CA SER A 296 -0.43 -3.00 -10.91
C SER A 296 -0.06 -4.10 -11.91
N SER A 297 1.05 -4.80 -11.67
CA SER A 297 1.59 -5.78 -12.61
C SER A 297 0.96 -7.18 -12.49
N GLY A 298 0.56 -7.58 -11.30
CA GLY A 298 0.05 -8.93 -11.03
C GLY A 298 -1.44 -9.12 -11.31
N THR A 299 -2.23 -8.03 -11.20
CA THR A 299 -3.69 -8.10 -11.23
C THR A 299 -4.27 -7.11 -12.25
N SER A 300 -4.07 -5.81 -12.04
CA SER A 300 -4.76 -4.78 -12.81
C SER A 300 -4.34 -4.73 -14.28
N SER A 301 -3.08 -5.05 -14.61
CA SER A 301 -2.59 -5.09 -15.99
C SER A 301 -3.25 -6.16 -16.85
N LYS A 302 -3.76 -7.22 -16.24
CA LYS A 302 -4.49 -8.30 -16.91
C LYS A 302 -5.93 -7.93 -17.28
N GLN A 303 -6.42 -6.83 -16.75
CA GLN A 303 -7.79 -6.37 -16.88
C GLN A 303 -7.93 -5.06 -17.69
N LEU A 304 -6.82 -4.47 -18.13
CA LEU A 304 -6.84 -3.25 -18.94
C LEU A 304 -7.54 -3.50 -20.28
N ASP A 305 -8.65 -2.78 -20.52
CA ASP A 305 -9.35 -2.82 -21.81
C ASP A 305 -8.52 -2.12 -22.89
N LYS A 306 -7.99 -0.93 -22.61
CA LYS A 306 -7.14 -0.14 -23.51
C LYS A 306 -5.81 0.20 -22.88
N ASP A 307 -4.78 0.38 -23.71
CA ASP A 307 -3.44 0.77 -23.23
C ASP A 307 -3.47 2.12 -22.49
N THR A 308 -4.25 3.09 -22.99
CA THR A 308 -4.40 4.41 -22.38
C THR A 308 -5.14 4.39 -21.04
N ASP A 309 -5.89 3.32 -20.72
CA ASP A 309 -6.55 3.17 -19.43
C ASP A 309 -5.55 2.98 -18.28
N ALA A 310 -4.31 2.55 -18.59
CA ALA A 310 -3.24 2.49 -17.59
C ALA A 310 -2.98 3.86 -16.92
N ARG A 311 -3.16 4.97 -17.66
CA ARG A 311 -3.09 6.31 -17.08
C ARG A 311 -4.25 6.56 -16.11
N PHE A 312 -5.48 6.20 -16.49
CA PHE A 312 -6.65 6.41 -15.64
C PHE A 312 -6.58 5.53 -14.39
N VAL A 313 -6.22 4.27 -14.54
CA VAL A 313 -6.19 3.31 -13.43
C VAL A 313 -5.02 3.60 -12.50
N GLY A 314 -3.78 3.64 -13.01
CA GLY A 314 -2.59 3.77 -12.17
C GLY A 314 -2.37 5.18 -11.66
N TYR A 315 -2.33 6.19 -12.55
CA TYR A 315 -2.02 7.54 -12.09
C TYR A 315 -3.13 8.15 -11.23
N LEU A 316 -4.41 7.97 -11.60
CA LEU A 316 -5.52 8.48 -10.79
C LEU A 316 -5.70 7.67 -9.50
N GLY A 317 -5.35 6.38 -9.49
CA GLY A 317 -5.27 5.57 -8.27
C GLY A 317 -4.28 6.16 -7.27
N ALA A 318 -3.05 6.46 -7.72
CA ALA A 318 -2.03 7.11 -6.91
C ALA A 318 -2.47 8.51 -6.41
N VAL A 319 -3.13 9.32 -7.27
CA VAL A 319 -3.68 10.62 -6.86
C VAL A 319 -4.76 10.45 -5.78
N GLY A 320 -5.64 9.46 -5.92
CA GLY A 320 -6.67 9.16 -4.91
C GLY A 320 -6.06 8.82 -3.54
N GLU A 321 -5.00 8.00 -3.55
CA GLU A 321 -4.25 7.66 -2.33
C GLU A 321 -3.56 8.88 -1.72
N GLY A 322 -2.91 9.71 -2.54
CA GLY A 322 -2.33 10.97 -2.10
C GLY A 322 -3.36 11.94 -1.52
N CYS A 323 -4.59 11.94 -2.03
CA CYS A 323 -5.69 12.69 -1.43
C CYS A 323 -6.05 12.14 -0.04
N LEU A 324 -6.09 10.81 0.14
CA LEU A 324 -6.31 10.21 1.46
C LEU A 324 -5.19 10.59 2.44
N ALA A 325 -3.93 10.58 1.99
CA ALA A 325 -2.79 11.01 2.80
C ALA A 325 -2.87 12.50 3.19
N LEU A 326 -3.27 13.38 2.27
CA LEU A 326 -3.44 14.81 2.54
C LEU A 326 -4.54 15.08 3.56
N ILE A 327 -5.71 14.43 3.41
CA ILE A 327 -6.80 14.64 4.37
C ILE A 327 -6.46 14.07 5.75
N THR A 328 -5.62 13.03 5.80
CA THR A 328 -5.08 12.53 7.07
C THR A 328 -4.22 13.58 7.75
N ILE A 329 -3.30 14.24 7.02
CA ILE A 329 -2.48 15.32 7.58
C ILE A 329 -3.38 16.43 8.12
N VAL A 330 -4.41 16.85 7.39
CA VAL A 330 -5.35 17.88 7.84
C VAL A 330 -6.07 17.45 9.12
N ALA A 331 -6.58 16.22 9.16
CA ALA A 331 -7.31 15.70 10.32
C ALA A 331 -6.46 15.67 11.61
N VAL A 332 -5.15 15.39 11.49
CA VAL A 332 -4.27 15.29 12.67
C VAL A 332 -3.51 16.60 12.99
N SER A 333 -3.57 17.58 12.10
CA SER A 333 -2.87 18.87 12.26
C SER A 333 -3.76 20.01 12.71
N GLY A 334 -5.09 19.86 12.55
CA GLY A 334 -6.03 20.94 12.82
C GLY A 334 -6.51 21.00 14.25
N VAL A 335 -7.19 22.07 14.58
CA VAL A 335 -7.92 22.28 15.85
C VAL A 335 -8.92 21.14 16.16
N THR A 336 -9.26 20.36 15.16
CA THR A 336 -10.12 19.17 15.28
C THR A 336 -9.51 18.05 16.12
N LEU A 337 -8.17 17.96 16.22
CA LEU A 337 -7.49 16.97 17.06
C LEU A 337 -7.27 17.52 18.48
N ALA A 338 -6.76 18.75 18.59
CA ALA A 338 -6.41 19.40 19.84
C ALA A 338 -6.90 20.86 19.83
N LEU A 339 -7.29 21.36 21.00
CA LEU A 339 -7.83 22.71 21.15
C LEU A 339 -6.75 23.79 21.13
N SER A 340 -5.51 23.40 21.42
CA SER A 340 -4.36 24.30 21.49
C SER A 340 -3.07 23.64 20.98
N PRO A 341 -2.04 24.43 20.62
CA PRO A 341 -0.72 23.89 20.28
C PRO A 341 -0.09 23.04 21.41
N ALA A 342 -0.34 23.37 22.67
CA ALA A 342 0.17 22.60 23.80
C ALA A 342 -0.46 21.20 23.87
N GLU A 343 -1.78 21.09 23.69
CA GLU A 343 -2.49 19.80 23.63
C GLU A 343 -2.05 18.98 22.42
N TRP A 344 -1.75 19.62 21.28
CA TRP A 344 -1.20 18.93 20.13
C TRP A 344 0.17 18.31 20.47
N HIS A 345 1.07 19.04 21.16
CA HIS A 345 2.36 18.52 21.60
C HIS A 345 2.22 17.37 22.62
N GLU A 346 1.19 17.36 23.44
CA GLU A 346 0.91 16.25 24.35
C GLU A 346 0.55 14.98 23.57
N VAL A 347 -0.33 15.08 22.58
CA VAL A 347 -0.69 13.97 21.68
C VAL A 347 0.53 13.51 20.88
N TYR A 348 1.37 14.42 20.38
CA TYR A 348 2.58 14.15 19.62
C TYR A 348 3.85 14.24 20.48
N SER A 349 3.83 13.65 21.67
CA SER A 349 4.96 13.66 22.61
C SER A 349 6.20 12.90 22.12
N HIS A 350 6.03 11.95 21.23
CA HIS A 350 7.11 11.18 20.61
C HIS A 350 6.74 10.71 19.20
N LEU A 351 7.75 10.32 18.41
CA LEU A 351 7.53 9.79 17.06
C LEU A 351 6.72 8.48 17.13
N GLY A 352 5.60 8.44 16.41
CA GLY A 352 4.66 7.30 16.41
C GLY A 352 3.47 7.44 17.36
N ALA A 353 3.44 8.47 18.24
CA ALA A 353 2.29 8.75 19.09
C ALA A 353 1.05 9.12 18.24
N GLY A 354 1.23 9.98 17.23
CA GLY A 354 0.22 10.26 16.22
C GLY A 354 0.08 9.09 15.23
N SER A 355 -0.95 8.29 15.37
CA SER A 355 -1.21 7.15 14.51
C SER A 355 -2.68 7.12 14.09
N VAL A 356 -3.21 5.94 13.80
CA VAL A 356 -4.63 5.74 13.41
C VAL A 356 -5.61 6.36 14.41
N GLY A 357 -5.32 6.29 15.71
CA GLY A 357 -6.16 6.90 16.75
C GLY A 357 -6.31 8.42 16.60
N ALA A 358 -5.20 9.11 16.30
CA ALA A 358 -5.22 10.54 16.03
C ALA A 358 -6.05 10.89 14.78
N PHE A 359 -5.93 10.10 13.71
CA PHE A 359 -6.75 10.26 12.50
C PHE A 359 -8.24 10.05 12.79
N ILE A 360 -8.60 9.01 13.53
CA ILE A 360 -10.00 8.73 13.88
C ILE A 360 -10.56 9.87 14.72
N THR A 361 -9.85 10.31 15.73
CA THR A 361 -10.28 11.38 16.63
C THR A 361 -10.41 12.72 15.89
N GLY A 362 -9.36 13.14 15.19
CA GLY A 362 -9.36 14.40 14.44
C GLY A 362 -10.35 14.41 13.29
N GLY A 363 -10.43 13.31 12.53
CA GLY A 363 -11.39 13.17 11.44
C GLY A 363 -12.84 13.13 11.92
N ALA A 364 -13.13 12.48 13.06
CA ALA A 364 -14.47 12.47 13.63
C ALA A 364 -14.90 13.86 14.12
N ASN A 365 -14.01 14.60 14.79
CA ASN A 365 -14.25 15.97 15.18
C ASN A 365 -14.48 16.89 13.96
N LEU A 366 -13.71 16.69 12.88
CA LEU A 366 -13.87 17.42 11.63
C LEU A 366 -15.25 17.15 11.00
N ILE A 367 -15.66 15.87 10.91
CA ILE A 367 -16.98 15.47 10.39
C ILE A 367 -18.11 16.04 11.27
N GLN A 368 -17.97 16.01 12.57
CA GLN A 368 -18.95 16.60 13.50
C GLN A 368 -19.07 18.09 13.28
N SER A 369 -17.94 18.82 13.20
CA SER A 369 -17.94 20.27 13.04
C SER A 369 -18.49 20.70 11.67
N GLY A 370 -18.19 19.97 10.60
CA GLY A 370 -18.64 20.33 9.25
C GLY A 370 -20.06 19.88 8.91
N TRP A 371 -20.45 18.66 9.31
CA TRP A 371 -21.72 18.05 8.92
C TRP A 371 -22.73 17.93 10.08
N GLY A 372 -22.32 18.15 11.33
CA GLY A 372 -23.16 17.93 12.51
C GLY A 372 -23.41 16.45 12.82
N ILE A 373 -22.66 15.52 12.22
CA ILE A 373 -22.77 14.09 12.50
C ILE A 373 -22.21 13.81 13.90
N PRO A 374 -22.91 13.03 14.77
CA PRO A 374 -22.42 12.72 16.11
C PRO A 374 -21.02 12.10 16.08
N LYS A 375 -20.13 12.55 16.97
CA LYS A 375 -18.72 12.15 17.04
C LYS A 375 -18.54 10.62 17.13
N GLU A 376 -19.36 9.96 17.93
CA GLU A 376 -19.32 8.50 18.13
C GLU A 376 -19.58 7.74 16.82
N LEU A 377 -20.55 8.22 16.04
CA LEU A 377 -20.88 7.63 14.73
C LEU A 377 -19.77 7.91 13.71
N ALA A 378 -19.24 9.14 13.70
CA ALA A 378 -18.14 9.52 12.82
C ALA A 378 -16.86 8.73 13.15
N SER A 379 -16.55 8.55 14.44
CA SER A 379 -15.41 7.72 14.90
C SER A 379 -15.56 6.27 14.47
N THR A 380 -16.74 5.68 14.64
CA THR A 380 -17.04 4.32 14.21
C THR A 380 -16.89 4.18 12.70
N LEU A 381 -17.41 5.13 11.91
CA LEU A 381 -17.29 5.15 10.47
C LEU A 381 -15.84 5.16 10.00
N LEU A 382 -15.01 6.04 10.58
CA LEU A 382 -13.59 6.15 10.23
C LEU A 382 -12.79 4.93 10.70
N ALA A 383 -13.08 4.40 11.88
CA ALA A 383 -12.44 3.18 12.37
C ALA A 383 -12.76 1.98 11.46
N VAL A 384 -14.02 1.81 11.07
CA VAL A 384 -14.45 0.77 10.11
C VAL A 384 -13.74 0.95 8.78
N MET A 385 -13.63 2.18 8.27
CA MET A 385 -12.90 2.47 7.05
C MET A 385 -11.44 1.98 7.13
N VAL A 386 -10.70 2.34 8.18
CA VAL A 386 -9.31 1.91 8.39
C VAL A 386 -9.20 0.39 8.48
N VAL A 387 -10.07 -0.24 9.29
CA VAL A 387 -10.06 -1.70 9.51
C VAL A 387 -10.36 -2.47 8.22
N LEU A 388 -11.34 -2.03 7.44
CA LEU A 388 -11.70 -2.69 6.18
C LEU A 388 -10.56 -2.58 5.15
N PHE A 389 -9.87 -1.43 5.06
CA PHE A 389 -8.72 -1.29 4.16
C PHE A 389 -7.53 -2.13 4.61
N ALA A 390 -7.16 -2.06 5.88
CA ALA A 390 -6.09 -2.90 6.41
C ALA A 390 -6.40 -4.38 6.22
N GLY A 391 -7.66 -4.79 6.46
CA GLY A 391 -8.12 -6.16 6.30
C GLY A 391 -8.06 -6.65 4.85
N THR A 392 -8.50 -5.83 3.87
CA THR A 392 -8.43 -6.17 2.45
C THR A 392 -6.98 -6.34 1.98
N THR A 393 -6.10 -5.43 2.40
CA THR A 393 -4.67 -5.52 2.06
C THR A 393 -4.02 -6.74 2.71
N MET A 394 -4.39 -7.08 3.95
CA MET A 394 -3.89 -8.27 4.65
C MET A 394 -4.33 -9.57 3.96
N ASP A 395 -5.59 -9.68 3.54
CA ASP A 395 -6.12 -10.86 2.83
C ASP A 395 -5.39 -11.06 1.49
N SER A 396 -5.24 -9.98 0.72
CA SER A 396 -4.50 -9.99 -0.53
C SER A 396 -3.02 -10.27 -0.31
N GLY A 397 -2.42 -9.69 0.73
CA GLY A 397 -1.03 -9.87 1.09
C GLY A 397 -0.69 -11.31 1.47
N VAL A 398 -1.49 -11.96 2.32
CA VAL A 398 -1.30 -13.38 2.69
C VAL A 398 -1.45 -14.29 1.46
N ARG A 399 -2.41 -13.99 0.57
CA ARG A 399 -2.59 -14.73 -0.70
C ARG A 399 -1.37 -14.60 -1.61
N LEU A 400 -0.86 -13.39 -1.80
CA LEU A 400 0.32 -13.14 -2.63
C LEU A 400 1.57 -13.80 -2.01
N GLN A 401 1.72 -13.73 -0.70
CA GLN A 401 2.81 -14.39 0.01
C GLN A 401 2.77 -15.91 -0.18
N ARG A 402 1.58 -16.52 -0.11
CA ARG A 402 1.35 -17.93 -0.45
C ARG A 402 1.84 -18.25 -1.86
N TYR A 403 1.48 -17.42 -2.85
CA TYR A 403 1.89 -17.65 -4.24
C TYR A 403 3.42 -17.62 -4.40
N ILE A 404 4.12 -16.71 -3.71
CA ILE A 404 5.58 -16.66 -3.73
C ILE A 404 6.18 -17.93 -3.12
N ILE A 405 5.64 -18.42 -1.99
CA ILE A 405 6.09 -19.67 -1.37
C ILE A 405 5.87 -20.86 -2.32
N GLN A 406 4.72 -20.94 -2.99
CA GLN A 406 4.43 -21.97 -3.98
C GLN A 406 5.38 -21.89 -5.20
N GLU A 407 5.67 -20.67 -5.69
CA GLU A 407 6.60 -20.43 -6.79
C GLU A 407 8.03 -20.88 -6.43
N TRP A 408 8.48 -20.62 -5.19
CA TRP A 408 9.74 -21.21 -4.70
C TRP A 408 9.67 -22.73 -4.64
N GLY A 409 8.54 -23.30 -4.26
CA GLY A 409 8.30 -24.75 -4.31
C GLY A 409 8.50 -25.30 -5.72
N ASP A 410 8.05 -24.59 -6.75
CA ASP A 410 8.21 -24.98 -8.15
C ASP A 410 9.66 -24.82 -8.62
N ILE A 411 10.31 -23.69 -8.33
CA ILE A 411 11.69 -23.40 -8.72
C ILE A 411 12.68 -24.41 -8.11
N TYR A 412 12.53 -24.69 -6.80
CA TYR A 412 13.43 -25.58 -6.06
C TYR A 412 12.93 -27.03 -5.97
N ASN A 413 11.80 -27.34 -6.62
CA ASN A 413 11.16 -28.66 -6.64
C ASN A 413 10.83 -29.22 -5.23
N ILE A 414 10.42 -28.35 -4.29
CA ILE A 414 10.04 -28.72 -2.93
C ILE A 414 8.53 -28.99 -2.89
N LYS A 415 8.14 -30.27 -3.00
CA LYS A 415 6.72 -30.68 -3.11
C LYS A 415 5.84 -30.19 -1.95
N LEU A 416 6.39 -30.11 -0.74
CA LEU A 416 5.64 -29.73 0.47
C LEU A 416 5.04 -28.31 0.36
N ILE A 417 5.85 -27.33 -0.06
CA ILE A 417 5.43 -25.92 -0.13
C ILE A 417 4.67 -25.57 -1.42
N LYS A 418 4.56 -26.51 -2.37
CA LYS A 418 3.63 -26.38 -3.52
C LYS A 418 2.17 -26.47 -3.08
N ASN A 419 1.89 -27.14 -1.95
CA ASN A 419 0.54 -27.23 -1.42
C ASN A 419 0.07 -25.88 -0.88
N GLY A 420 -1.10 -25.41 -1.37
CA GLY A 420 -1.64 -24.10 -1.01
C GLY A 420 -1.94 -23.94 0.48
N VAL A 421 -2.39 -24.99 1.15
CA VAL A 421 -2.67 -24.95 2.60
C VAL A 421 -1.36 -24.80 3.40
N ILE A 422 -0.35 -25.61 3.07
CA ILE A 422 0.95 -25.55 3.75
C ILE A 422 1.64 -24.20 3.50
N ALA A 423 1.61 -23.71 2.26
CA ALA A 423 2.16 -22.39 1.92
C ALA A 423 1.45 -21.26 2.69
N THR A 424 0.12 -21.35 2.86
CA THR A 424 -0.65 -20.38 3.66
C THR A 424 -0.27 -20.43 5.15
N LEU A 425 -0.19 -21.64 5.72
CA LEU A 425 0.20 -21.81 7.13
C LEU A 425 1.62 -21.28 7.38
N LEU A 426 2.55 -21.51 6.47
CA LEU A 426 3.90 -20.94 6.54
C LEU A 426 3.87 -19.41 6.46
N ALA A 427 3.12 -18.83 5.52
CA ALA A 427 2.97 -17.40 5.40
C ALA A 427 2.46 -16.77 6.70
N VAL A 428 1.36 -17.30 7.24
CA VAL A 428 0.74 -16.81 8.47
C VAL A 428 1.66 -17.01 9.68
N ALA A 429 2.32 -18.16 9.79
CA ALA A 429 3.29 -18.42 10.87
C ALA A 429 4.44 -17.39 10.85
N CYS A 430 4.99 -17.09 9.67
CA CYS A 430 6.02 -16.04 9.53
C CYS A 430 5.50 -14.67 9.96
N CYS A 431 4.26 -14.30 9.58
CA CYS A 431 3.66 -13.04 9.99
C CYS A 431 3.45 -12.93 11.50
N LEU A 432 2.96 -14.01 12.14
CA LEU A 432 2.80 -14.07 13.59
C LEU A 432 4.15 -14.01 14.32
N LEU A 433 5.16 -14.74 13.82
CA LEU A 433 6.51 -14.68 14.35
C LEU A 433 7.08 -13.26 14.29
N LEU A 434 6.82 -12.53 13.21
CA LEU A 434 7.28 -11.14 13.11
C LEU A 434 6.48 -10.21 14.02
N ALA A 435 5.14 -10.34 14.07
CA ALA A 435 4.28 -9.48 14.89
C ALA A 435 4.59 -9.61 16.40
N PHE A 436 4.85 -10.81 16.88
CA PHE A 436 5.19 -11.08 18.27
C PHE A 436 6.70 -11.04 18.53
N GLY A 437 7.54 -11.50 17.61
CA GLY A 437 8.99 -11.54 17.76
C GLY A 437 9.64 -10.16 17.83
N ALA A 438 9.12 -9.17 17.11
CA ALA A 438 9.63 -7.81 17.12
C ALA A 438 9.18 -6.99 18.36
N GLY A 439 8.04 -7.33 18.97
CA GLY A 439 7.41 -6.53 20.03
C GLY A 439 7.02 -7.30 21.31
N GLY A 440 7.42 -8.56 21.41
CA GLY A 440 7.09 -9.42 22.56
C GLY A 440 5.60 -9.82 22.63
N SER A 441 5.20 -10.40 23.74
CA SER A 441 3.84 -10.94 23.95
C SER A 441 2.73 -9.88 23.89
N SER A 442 3.06 -8.59 23.97
CA SER A 442 2.11 -7.48 23.85
C SER A 442 1.58 -7.30 22.42
N GLY A 443 2.21 -7.94 21.42
CA GLY A 443 1.86 -7.77 20.00
C GLY A 443 2.11 -6.36 19.46
N SER A 444 3.01 -5.56 20.09
CA SER A 444 3.33 -4.19 19.63
C SER A 444 4.30 -4.16 18.44
N GLY A 445 4.79 -5.31 18.00
CA GLY A 445 5.79 -5.45 16.94
C GLY A 445 5.46 -4.73 15.64
N GLY A 446 4.18 -4.69 15.24
CA GLY A 446 3.79 -4.04 14.00
C GLY A 446 4.17 -2.56 13.90
N MET A 447 4.12 -1.82 15.00
CA MET A 447 4.53 -0.41 15.00
C MET A 447 6.06 -0.26 15.05
N ILE A 448 6.77 -1.19 15.71
CA ILE A 448 8.24 -1.22 15.74
C ILE A 448 8.81 -1.48 14.33
N ILE A 449 8.17 -2.34 13.55
CA ILE A 449 8.60 -2.64 12.17
C ILE A 449 8.12 -1.63 11.13
N TRP A 450 7.32 -0.60 11.51
CA TRP A 450 6.81 0.39 10.56
C TRP A 450 7.90 1.08 9.73
N PRO A 451 9.01 1.59 10.30
CA PRO A 451 10.08 2.21 9.52
C PRO A 451 10.77 1.22 8.57
N LEU A 452 10.98 -0.03 9.02
CA LEU A 452 11.56 -1.09 8.21
C LEU A 452 10.62 -1.50 7.05
N PHE A 453 9.32 -1.59 7.31
CA PHE A 453 8.33 -1.78 6.27
C PHE A 453 8.36 -0.63 5.26
N GLY A 454 8.41 0.62 5.73
CA GLY A 454 8.45 1.80 4.87
C GLY A 454 9.68 1.83 3.97
N SER A 455 10.88 1.61 4.50
CA SER A 455 12.13 1.58 3.73
C SER A 455 12.13 0.42 2.71
N THR A 456 11.74 -0.78 3.11
CA THR A 456 11.68 -1.95 2.22
C THR A 456 10.64 -1.76 1.11
N ASN A 457 9.49 -1.19 1.43
CA ASN A 457 8.44 -0.88 0.45
C ASN A 457 8.91 0.16 -0.59
N GLN A 458 9.67 1.17 -0.17
CA GLN A 458 10.25 2.14 -1.09
C GLN A 458 11.44 1.58 -1.90
N ILE A 459 12.24 0.68 -1.34
CA ILE A 459 13.23 -0.08 -2.11
C ILE A 459 12.52 -0.86 -3.22
N LEU A 460 11.41 -1.52 -2.92
CA LEU A 460 10.61 -2.23 -3.92
C LEU A 460 10.06 -1.28 -5.00
N ALA A 461 9.58 -0.07 -4.62
CA ALA A 461 9.17 0.94 -5.58
C ALA A 461 10.33 1.37 -6.51
N SER A 462 11.50 1.56 -5.94
CA SER A 462 12.71 1.92 -6.69
C SER A 462 13.12 0.81 -7.65
N LEU A 463 13.05 -0.46 -7.22
CA LEU A 463 13.34 -1.61 -8.08
C LEU A 463 12.32 -1.73 -9.23
N THR A 464 11.07 -1.44 -8.98
CA THR A 464 10.03 -1.37 -10.01
C THR A 464 10.33 -0.25 -11.02
N LEU A 465 10.63 0.95 -10.55
CA LEU A 465 11.05 2.07 -11.40
C LEU A 465 12.35 1.77 -12.17
N LEU A 466 13.27 1.02 -11.58
CA LEU A 466 14.49 0.56 -12.25
C LEU A 466 14.17 -0.35 -13.44
N VAL A 467 13.29 -1.34 -13.24
CA VAL A 467 12.86 -2.23 -14.34
C VAL A 467 12.23 -1.43 -15.47
N ILE A 468 11.34 -0.48 -15.14
CA ILE A 468 10.70 0.42 -16.12
C ILE A 468 11.76 1.28 -16.84
N SER A 469 12.74 1.82 -16.10
CA SER A 469 13.82 2.65 -16.65
C SER A 469 14.69 1.86 -17.62
N VAL A 470 15.11 0.65 -17.26
CA VAL A 470 15.89 -0.24 -18.14
C VAL A 470 15.09 -0.59 -19.40
N MET A 471 13.80 -0.82 -19.26
CA MET A 471 12.92 -1.07 -20.40
C MET A 471 12.85 0.14 -21.34
N LEU A 472 12.67 1.35 -20.80
CA LEU A 472 12.66 2.59 -21.58
C LEU A 472 14.00 2.82 -22.30
N ILE A 473 15.14 2.60 -21.63
CA ILE A 473 16.48 2.70 -22.22
C ILE A 473 16.62 1.73 -23.39
N LYS A 474 16.26 0.47 -23.22
CA LYS A 474 16.31 -0.55 -24.29
C LYS A 474 15.40 -0.21 -25.48
N MET A 475 14.32 0.53 -25.24
CA MET A 475 13.43 1.04 -26.30
C MET A 475 13.88 2.37 -26.91
N GLY A 476 15.02 2.92 -26.52
CA GLY A 476 15.51 4.24 -26.96
C GLY A 476 14.64 5.42 -26.49
N LYS A 477 13.87 5.26 -25.42
CA LYS A 477 12.96 6.28 -24.87
C LYS A 477 13.58 7.02 -23.69
N PRO A 478 13.16 8.28 -23.41
CA PRO A 478 13.68 9.07 -22.28
C PRO A 478 13.34 8.43 -20.92
N ALA A 479 14.35 7.87 -20.23
CA ALA A 479 14.17 7.22 -18.92
C ALA A 479 14.27 8.19 -17.73
N ARG A 480 14.65 9.47 -17.92
CA ARG A 480 14.88 10.44 -16.82
C ARG A 480 13.68 10.59 -15.88
N TYR A 481 12.46 10.46 -16.40
CA TYR A 481 11.22 10.61 -15.63
C TYR A 481 10.91 9.43 -14.70
N THR A 482 11.55 8.29 -14.90
CA THR A 482 11.49 7.12 -14.02
C THR A 482 12.80 6.96 -13.24
N LEU A 483 13.94 7.33 -13.84
CA LEU A 483 15.27 7.17 -13.25
C LEU A 483 15.52 8.16 -12.10
N ILE A 484 15.11 9.45 -12.25
CA ILE A 484 15.27 10.45 -11.19
C ILE A 484 14.46 10.07 -9.95
N PRO A 485 13.14 9.78 -10.06
CA PRO A 485 12.37 9.24 -8.93
C PRO A 485 13.01 7.98 -8.32
N MET A 486 13.45 7.05 -9.14
CA MET A 486 14.10 5.83 -8.69
C MET A 486 15.34 6.11 -7.83
N VAL A 487 16.26 6.94 -8.30
CA VAL A 487 17.50 7.27 -7.56
C VAL A 487 17.19 7.96 -6.25
N PHE A 488 16.25 8.92 -6.26
CA PHE A 488 15.86 9.65 -5.04
C PHE A 488 15.28 8.72 -3.99
N VAL A 489 14.24 7.96 -4.36
CA VAL A 489 13.53 7.05 -3.42
C VAL A 489 14.48 5.97 -2.90
N LEU A 490 15.31 5.41 -3.79
CA LEU A 490 16.29 4.40 -3.42
C LEU A 490 17.31 4.94 -2.42
N THR A 491 17.83 6.16 -2.65
CA THR A 491 18.80 6.79 -1.75
C THR A 491 18.18 7.02 -0.37
N MET A 492 16.96 7.59 -0.31
CA MET A 492 16.27 7.83 0.97
C MET A 492 15.96 6.52 1.70
N ALA A 493 15.47 5.51 0.99
CA ALA A 493 15.14 4.21 1.58
C ALA A 493 16.38 3.45 2.06
N PHE A 494 17.47 3.48 1.28
CA PHE A 494 18.73 2.85 1.64
C PHE A 494 19.38 3.50 2.87
N LEU A 495 19.43 4.84 2.91
CA LEU A 495 19.94 5.58 4.08
C LEU A 495 19.08 5.34 5.33
N ALA A 496 17.76 5.30 5.18
CA ALA A 496 16.86 4.97 6.30
C ALA A 496 17.09 3.54 6.82
N GLY A 497 17.28 2.57 5.91
CA GLY A 497 17.65 1.21 6.28
C GLY A 497 18.96 1.15 7.04
N LEU A 498 20.02 1.84 6.59
CA LEU A 498 21.30 1.87 7.32
C LEU A 498 21.17 2.45 8.73
N ILE A 499 20.40 3.53 8.89
CA ILE A 499 20.14 4.13 10.21
C ILE A 499 19.38 3.14 11.10
N LYS A 500 18.35 2.49 10.57
CA LYS A 500 17.56 1.52 11.33
C LYS A 500 18.33 0.24 11.65
N LEU A 501 19.19 -0.21 10.76
CA LEU A 501 20.08 -1.34 11.01
C LEU A 501 20.97 -1.10 12.23
N ALA A 502 21.56 0.11 12.33
CA ALA A 502 22.38 0.50 13.48
C ALA A 502 21.54 0.55 14.77
N GLU A 503 20.35 1.18 14.71
CA GLU A 503 19.43 1.29 15.85
C GLU A 503 18.97 -0.11 16.34
N TYR A 504 18.57 -1.01 15.43
CA TYR A 504 18.18 -2.38 15.80
C TYR A 504 19.34 -3.19 16.38
N TYR A 505 20.56 -2.96 15.89
CA TYR A 505 21.76 -3.59 16.45
C TYR A 505 22.03 -3.12 17.88
N GLU A 506 21.96 -1.81 18.15
CA GLU A 506 22.10 -1.25 19.49
C GLU A 506 21.02 -1.74 20.47
N GLN A 507 19.78 -1.91 19.97
CA GLN A 507 18.67 -2.46 20.74
C GLN A 507 18.76 -3.99 20.96
N GLY A 508 19.69 -4.68 20.31
CA GLY A 508 19.83 -6.14 20.36
C GLY A 508 18.70 -6.89 19.65
N ASN A 509 17.95 -6.23 18.76
CA ASN A 509 16.85 -6.86 18.03
C ASN A 509 17.36 -7.58 16.77
N TRP A 510 17.98 -8.76 16.99
CA TRP A 510 18.62 -9.53 15.93
C TRP A 510 17.69 -9.98 14.81
N LEU A 511 16.40 -10.12 15.09
CA LEU A 511 15.40 -10.44 14.05
C LEU A 511 15.32 -9.30 13.02
N LEU A 512 15.15 -8.06 13.48
CA LEU A 512 15.05 -6.90 12.60
C LEU A 512 16.41 -6.58 11.94
N VAL A 513 17.53 -6.73 12.65
CA VAL A 513 18.88 -6.63 12.07
C VAL A 513 19.03 -7.58 10.88
N THR A 514 18.61 -8.83 11.03
CA THR A 514 18.75 -9.83 9.97
C THR A 514 17.88 -9.48 8.77
N ILE A 515 16.63 -9.10 8.98
CA ILE A 515 15.71 -8.77 7.90
C ILE A 515 16.21 -7.55 7.13
N ASP A 516 16.60 -6.47 7.83
CA ASP A 516 17.06 -5.22 7.22
C ASP A 516 18.38 -5.44 6.45
N ALA A 517 19.34 -6.16 7.03
CA ALA A 517 20.58 -6.52 6.34
C ALA A 517 20.33 -7.31 5.04
N VAL A 518 19.41 -8.29 5.06
CA VAL A 518 19.04 -9.04 3.85
C VAL A 518 18.44 -8.12 2.80
N VAL A 519 17.52 -7.22 3.18
CA VAL A 519 16.90 -6.25 2.26
C VAL A 519 17.95 -5.35 1.62
N LEU A 520 18.86 -4.78 2.41
CA LEU A 520 19.91 -3.89 1.91
C LEU A 520 20.89 -4.62 0.97
N VAL A 521 21.32 -5.83 1.32
CA VAL A 521 22.20 -6.65 0.48
C VAL A 521 21.51 -7.00 -0.85
N VAL A 522 20.26 -7.46 -0.82
CA VAL A 522 19.51 -7.80 -2.03
C VAL A 522 19.32 -6.56 -2.91
N CYS A 523 19.03 -5.40 -2.31
CA CYS A 523 18.92 -4.13 -3.03
C CYS A 523 20.21 -3.80 -3.81
N VAL A 524 21.36 -3.87 -3.14
CA VAL A 524 22.67 -3.62 -3.79
C VAL A 524 22.92 -4.62 -4.92
N MET A 525 22.64 -5.91 -4.71
CA MET A 525 22.81 -6.94 -5.75
C MET A 525 21.95 -6.66 -6.98
N VAL A 526 20.66 -6.27 -6.81
CA VAL A 526 19.80 -5.93 -7.95
C VAL A 526 20.30 -4.69 -8.69
N MET A 527 20.77 -3.67 -7.97
CA MET A 527 21.37 -2.49 -8.61
C MET A 527 22.60 -2.83 -9.45
N LEU A 528 23.49 -3.67 -8.94
CA LEU A 528 24.69 -4.11 -9.68
C LEU A 528 24.34 -4.89 -10.95
N GLU A 529 23.35 -5.78 -10.86
CA GLU A 529 22.85 -6.52 -12.03
C GLU A 529 22.27 -5.57 -13.08
N ALA A 530 21.41 -4.63 -12.67
CA ALA A 530 20.83 -3.65 -13.59
C ALA A 530 21.87 -2.74 -14.23
N TRP A 531 22.84 -2.27 -13.45
CA TRP A 531 23.98 -1.50 -13.97
C TRP A 531 24.76 -2.28 -15.04
N SER A 532 25.02 -3.57 -14.79
CA SER A 532 25.74 -4.42 -15.75
C SER A 532 24.99 -4.55 -17.09
N VAL A 533 23.66 -4.63 -17.04
CA VAL A 533 22.80 -4.73 -18.24
C VAL A 533 22.82 -3.42 -19.03
N ILE A 534 22.67 -2.27 -18.33
CA ILE A 534 22.72 -0.94 -18.95
C ILE A 534 24.10 -0.69 -19.60
N ALA A 535 25.17 -0.98 -18.88
CA ALA A 535 26.54 -0.79 -19.39
C ALA A 535 26.82 -1.64 -20.65
N LYS A 536 26.35 -2.88 -20.69
CA LYS A 536 26.46 -3.74 -21.88
C LYS A 536 25.67 -3.19 -23.06
N HIS A 537 24.42 -2.72 -22.80
CA HIS A 537 23.58 -2.14 -23.85
C HIS A 537 24.22 -0.89 -24.48
N ASN A 538 24.74 0.02 -23.66
CA ASN A 538 25.41 1.24 -24.12
C ASN A 538 26.69 0.92 -24.93
N LYS A 539 27.47 -0.10 -24.53
CA LYS A 539 28.64 -0.56 -25.28
C LYS A 539 28.25 -1.10 -26.67
N GLN A 540 27.18 -1.88 -26.77
CA GLN A 540 26.70 -2.41 -28.04
C GLN A 540 26.21 -1.32 -28.99
N GLN A 541 25.52 -0.29 -28.45
CA GLN A 541 25.10 0.86 -29.26
C GLN A 541 26.30 1.71 -29.73
N GLY A 542 27.32 1.88 -28.89
CA GLY A 542 28.56 2.57 -29.27
C GLY A 542 29.28 1.86 -30.42
N GLN A 543 29.44 0.54 -30.33
CA GLN A 543 30.08 -0.26 -31.39
C GLN A 543 29.28 -0.25 -32.70
N ALA A 544 27.95 -0.30 -32.62
CA ALA A 544 27.12 -0.22 -33.81
C ALA A 544 27.17 1.15 -34.50
N SER A 545 27.32 2.24 -33.73
CA SER A 545 27.48 3.59 -34.27
C SER A 545 28.86 3.82 -34.88
N GLU A 546 29.93 3.23 -34.33
CA GLU A 546 31.29 3.28 -34.91
C GLU A 546 31.37 2.52 -36.25
N GLN A 547 30.77 1.33 -36.34
CA GLN A 547 30.72 0.56 -37.60
C GLN A 547 29.99 1.30 -38.72
N VAL A 548 28.86 1.99 -38.40
CA VAL A 548 28.13 2.80 -39.40
C VAL A 548 28.90 4.07 -39.80
N SER A 549 29.81 4.59 -38.94
CA SER A 549 30.67 5.72 -39.29
C SER A 549 31.86 5.32 -40.16
N ASP A 550 32.38 4.10 -40.00
CA ASP A 550 33.50 3.57 -40.79
C ASP A 550 33.06 3.07 -42.18
N GLU A 551 31.78 2.80 -42.37
CA GLU A 551 31.20 2.43 -43.67
C GLU A 551 30.76 3.63 -44.55
N ARG A 552 30.84 4.86 -44.02
CA ARG A 552 30.58 6.13 -44.74
C ARG A 552 31.85 6.86 -45.05
#